data_2437347dc79057c4a9583d714739ffb1
#
_entry.id   2437347dc79057c4a9583d714739ffb1
#
_cell.length_a   1.000
_cell.length_b   1.000
_cell.length_c   1.000
_cell.angle_alpha   90.00
_cell.angle_beta   90.00
_cell.angle_gamma   90.00
#
_symmetry.space_group_name_H-M   'P 1'
#
loop_
_entity.id
_entity.type
_entity.pdbx_description
1 polymer ?
#
loop_
_entity_poly.entity_id
_entity_poly.type
_entity_poly.pdbx_seq_one_letter_code
_entity_poly.pdbx_strand_id
1 'polypeptide(L)'
;MGNIFYRTYPKKFNKDKSNLGSFDIYDLDQRFMVGKILGVDFIVIEDIFKRDGDFLDFSQINKNLGQDQDFVSQISKAHDLNLGIFLRLDLSKMRKISKKDIRSILNFWINKGVDGFILDDFSKSFKFFGENILSLKKSCKNIKFILNTSDKKIQENFDGYVNFSHWKNSKNLNFRNFILEQNKNDFYFALNGDDGFISKNFLDFKHFYTNCSKLMAIISIMRSEDIFIKEGEESLYYKKEIDKNIRKEIFDFYRKIILIRYDNLDIIKDGYYPLNFKNKDILAYFYCKENKALVILNNLSQKDVLLDLPEFFYTKKSKFLVGNISQREIFKNINLRAYESIVFTSSIKKYKL
;
A
#
# COMPACT_ATOMS: atom_id res chain seq x y z
N MET A 1 -10.19 -5.21 -7.77
CA MET A 1 -11.11 -4.44 -6.93
C MET A 1 -10.59 -3.06 -6.51
N GLY A 2 -9.32 -2.78 -6.44
CA GLY A 2 -8.76 -1.48 -6.02
C GLY A 2 -8.79 -1.31 -4.50
N ASN A 3 -8.56 -2.42 -3.77
CA ASN A 3 -8.57 -2.45 -2.30
C ASN A 3 -7.34 -1.78 -1.72
N ILE A 4 -7.47 -1.32 -0.49
CA ILE A 4 -6.41 -0.72 0.30
C ILE A 4 -6.11 -1.59 1.51
N PHE A 5 -4.85 -1.99 1.63
CA PHE A 5 -4.32 -2.81 2.71
C PHE A 5 -3.46 -1.94 3.63
N TYR A 6 -3.71 -1.99 4.93
CA TYR A 6 -2.91 -1.31 5.94
C TYR A 6 -2.05 -2.32 6.71
N ARG A 7 -0.74 -2.22 6.56
CA ARG A 7 0.23 -3.14 7.17
C ARG A 7 0.66 -2.66 8.53
N THR A 8 0.45 -3.47 9.56
CA THR A 8 0.80 -3.16 10.93
C THR A 8 1.82 -4.14 11.52
N TYR A 9 2.68 -3.61 12.40
CA TYR A 9 3.80 -4.33 13.01
C TYR A 9 3.74 -4.21 14.53
N PRO A 10 3.42 -5.26 15.26
CA PRO A 10 3.36 -5.24 16.71
C PRO A 10 4.59 -4.68 17.43
N LYS A 11 5.77 -4.89 16.86
CA LYS A 11 7.07 -4.62 17.52
C LYS A 11 7.67 -3.23 17.30
N LYS A 12 7.17 -2.41 16.39
CA LYS A 12 7.85 -1.15 16.01
C LYS A 12 7.58 0.03 16.91
N PHE A 13 6.53 -0.02 17.72
CA PHE A 13 6.18 1.06 18.66
C PHE A 13 6.99 1.06 19.95
N ASN A 14 7.67 -0.04 20.30
CA ASN A 14 8.41 -0.22 21.54
C ASN A 14 9.92 -0.01 21.44
N LYS A 15 10.42 0.95 20.65
CA LYS A 15 11.86 1.29 20.69
C LYS A 15 12.25 2.25 21.82
N ASP A 16 11.31 2.85 22.50
CA ASP A 16 11.60 3.62 23.70
C ASP A 16 11.52 2.71 24.93
N LYS A 17 12.67 2.34 25.46
CA LYS A 17 12.84 1.57 26.72
C LYS A 17 12.37 2.31 27.99
N SER A 18 11.62 3.39 27.86
CA SER A 18 11.08 4.15 28.98
C SER A 18 9.57 3.99 29.07
N ASN A 19 9.11 3.02 29.84
CA ASN A 19 7.79 2.95 30.50
C ASN A 19 6.51 2.86 29.66
N LEU A 20 6.53 2.40 28.42
CA LEU A 20 5.31 1.98 27.74
C LEU A 20 5.33 0.46 27.63
N GLY A 21 4.29 -0.17 28.18
CA GLY A 21 4.18 -1.61 28.31
C GLY A 21 4.41 -2.40 27.03
N SER A 22 4.66 -3.67 27.17
CA SER A 22 4.76 -4.64 26.07
C SER A 22 3.57 -4.47 25.12
N PHE A 23 3.84 -4.43 23.80
CA PHE A 23 2.76 -4.53 22.80
C PHE A 23 1.92 -5.77 23.14
N ASP A 24 0.63 -5.53 23.31
CA ASP A 24 -0.38 -6.51 23.58
C ASP A 24 -1.24 -6.69 22.32
N ILE A 25 -1.86 -7.86 22.18
CA ILE A 25 -2.80 -8.10 21.08
C ILE A 25 -3.98 -7.13 21.10
N TYR A 26 -4.33 -6.60 22.26
CA TYR A 26 -5.37 -5.57 22.43
C TYR A 26 -4.99 -4.21 21.83
N ASP A 27 -3.71 -3.93 21.59
CA ASP A 27 -3.28 -2.73 20.87
C ASP A 27 -3.73 -2.73 19.39
N LEU A 28 -4.17 -3.88 18.86
CA LEU A 28 -4.79 -4.00 17.54
C LEU A 28 -6.07 -3.16 17.44
N ASP A 29 -6.83 -2.98 18.53
CA ASP A 29 -8.04 -2.15 18.54
C ASP A 29 -7.76 -0.73 18.01
N GLN A 30 -6.65 -0.12 18.42
CA GLN A 30 -6.25 1.21 17.96
C GLN A 30 -5.93 1.21 16.46
N ARG A 31 -5.28 0.17 15.96
CA ARG A 31 -4.93 0.04 14.54
C ARG A 31 -6.14 -0.21 13.67
N PHE A 32 -7.11 -0.96 14.16
CA PHE A 32 -8.39 -1.14 13.48
C PHE A 32 -9.15 0.18 13.39
N MET A 33 -9.14 0.99 14.45
CA MET A 33 -9.73 2.33 14.43
C MET A 33 -9.00 3.26 13.45
N VAL A 34 -7.67 3.22 13.39
CA VAL A 34 -6.88 3.97 12.40
C VAL A 34 -7.26 3.52 10.98
N GLY A 35 -7.28 2.23 10.70
CA GLY A 35 -7.68 1.67 9.42
C GLY A 35 -9.11 2.08 9.02
N LYS A 36 -10.05 2.01 9.95
CA LYS A 36 -11.44 2.44 9.74
C LYS A 36 -11.56 3.92 9.43
N ILE A 37 -10.85 4.79 10.17
CA ILE A 37 -10.87 6.24 9.95
C ILE A 37 -10.21 6.60 8.62
N LEU A 38 -9.13 5.93 8.24
CA LEU A 38 -8.49 6.08 6.93
C LEU A 38 -9.40 5.63 5.78
N GLY A 39 -10.26 4.63 6.02
CA GLY A 39 -11.11 4.03 4.99
C GLY A 39 -10.41 2.92 4.22
N VAL A 40 -9.54 2.12 4.87
CA VAL A 40 -8.92 0.95 4.25
C VAL A 40 -9.87 -0.25 4.29
N ASP A 41 -9.61 -1.26 3.45
CA ASP A 41 -10.45 -2.46 3.38
C ASP A 41 -9.91 -3.60 4.24
N PHE A 42 -8.58 -3.70 4.35
CA PHE A 42 -7.91 -4.81 5.02
C PHE A 42 -6.78 -4.33 5.94
N ILE A 43 -6.62 -5.04 7.06
CA ILE A 43 -5.47 -4.91 7.94
C ILE A 43 -4.57 -6.13 7.75
N VAL A 44 -3.29 -5.89 7.48
CA VAL A 44 -2.28 -6.95 7.40
C VAL A 44 -1.50 -6.95 8.70
N ILE A 45 -1.58 -8.06 9.42
CA ILE A 45 -0.89 -8.24 10.70
C ILE A 45 0.36 -9.08 10.48
N GLU A 46 1.50 -8.55 10.91
CA GLU A 46 2.81 -9.14 10.72
C GLU A 46 3.47 -9.42 12.08
N ASP A 47 4.42 -10.37 12.11
CA ASP A 47 5.29 -10.66 13.27
C ASP A 47 4.57 -11.04 14.59
N ILE A 48 3.40 -11.68 14.52
CA ILE A 48 2.65 -12.11 15.70
C ILE A 48 2.98 -13.52 16.16
N PHE A 49 3.71 -14.30 15.38
CA PHE A 49 3.90 -15.73 15.62
C PHE A 49 4.97 -16.02 16.68
N LYS A 50 4.81 -17.15 17.36
CA LYS A 50 5.76 -17.62 18.34
C LYS A 50 7.13 -17.86 17.69
N ARG A 51 8.18 -17.34 18.33
CA ARG A 51 9.57 -17.60 17.92
C ARG A 51 10.14 -18.81 18.63
N ASP A 52 10.90 -19.61 17.88
CA ASP A 52 11.65 -20.75 18.36
C ASP A 52 13.05 -20.70 17.71
N GLY A 53 13.98 -20.01 18.35
CA GLY A 53 15.25 -19.61 17.75
C GLY A 53 15.05 -18.73 16.52
N ASP A 54 15.63 -19.15 15.39
CA ASP A 54 15.50 -18.45 14.09
C ASP A 54 14.20 -18.79 13.36
N PHE A 55 13.42 -19.76 13.86
CA PHE A 55 12.18 -20.21 13.23
C PHE A 55 10.94 -19.55 13.85
N LEU A 56 9.86 -19.60 13.09
CA LEU A 56 8.52 -19.19 13.51
C LEU A 56 7.58 -20.40 13.53
N ASP A 57 6.84 -20.53 14.62
CA ASP A 57 5.72 -21.45 14.70
C ASP A 57 4.44 -20.72 14.29
N PHE A 58 4.03 -20.91 13.05
CA PHE A 58 2.84 -20.27 12.50
C PHE A 58 1.52 -20.84 13.02
N SER A 59 1.54 -21.87 13.85
CA SER A 59 0.35 -22.40 14.51
C SER A 59 0.02 -21.73 15.84
N GLN A 60 0.92 -20.89 16.37
CA GLN A 60 0.81 -20.26 17.68
C GLN A 60 1.16 -18.78 17.64
N ILE A 61 0.42 -17.98 18.39
CA ILE A 61 0.76 -16.59 18.64
C ILE A 61 1.90 -16.53 19.68
N ASN A 62 2.72 -15.51 19.59
CA ASN A 62 3.71 -15.22 20.60
C ASN A 62 3.00 -14.89 21.93
N LYS A 63 3.23 -15.70 22.95
CA LYS A 63 2.59 -15.59 24.28
C LYS A 63 2.77 -14.21 24.92
N ASN A 64 3.84 -13.49 24.56
CA ASN A 64 4.06 -12.12 25.03
C ASN A 64 3.10 -11.09 24.41
N LEU A 65 2.35 -11.47 23.39
CA LEU A 65 1.35 -10.61 22.73
C LEU A 65 -0.08 -10.91 23.23
N GLY A 66 -0.32 -12.11 23.74
CA GLY A 66 -1.64 -12.57 24.18
C GLY A 66 -1.88 -14.05 23.84
N GLN A 67 -3.11 -14.51 24.01
CA GLN A 67 -3.52 -15.86 23.70
C GLN A 67 -4.25 -15.94 22.34
N ASP A 68 -4.36 -17.12 21.78
CA ASP A 68 -5.09 -17.36 20.52
C ASP A 68 -6.55 -16.90 20.58
N GLN A 69 -7.20 -17.04 21.75
CA GLN A 69 -8.59 -16.61 21.94
C GLN A 69 -8.73 -15.08 21.90
N ASP A 70 -7.75 -14.36 22.43
CA ASP A 70 -7.72 -12.91 22.38
C ASP A 70 -7.63 -12.44 20.93
N PHE A 71 -6.81 -13.11 20.11
CA PHE A 71 -6.70 -12.80 18.69
C PHE A 71 -8.00 -13.07 17.92
N VAL A 72 -8.70 -14.14 18.21
CA VAL A 72 -10.04 -14.41 17.61
C VAL A 72 -11.02 -13.29 17.95
N SER A 73 -11.01 -12.83 19.20
CA SER A 73 -11.83 -11.67 19.61
C SER A 73 -11.45 -10.41 18.80
N GLN A 74 -10.17 -10.19 18.56
CA GLN A 74 -9.72 -9.07 17.74
C GLN A 74 -10.15 -9.18 16.28
N ILE A 75 -10.10 -10.36 15.67
CA ILE A 75 -10.62 -10.59 14.31
C ILE A 75 -12.10 -10.22 14.23
N SER A 76 -12.91 -10.67 15.20
CA SER A 76 -14.35 -10.33 15.25
C SER A 76 -14.57 -8.81 15.30
N LYS A 77 -13.82 -8.09 16.15
CA LYS A 77 -13.91 -6.63 16.23
C LYS A 77 -13.53 -5.94 14.92
N ALA A 78 -12.51 -6.46 14.20
CA ALA A 78 -12.15 -5.92 12.90
C ALA A 78 -13.29 -6.10 11.90
N HIS A 79 -13.93 -7.27 11.88
CA HIS A 79 -15.08 -7.55 11.02
C HIS A 79 -16.29 -6.67 11.36
N ASP A 80 -16.54 -6.37 12.62
CA ASP A 80 -17.59 -5.43 13.06
C ASP A 80 -17.33 -4.01 12.53
N LEU A 81 -16.07 -3.66 12.28
CA LEU A 81 -15.67 -2.43 11.63
C LEU A 81 -15.66 -2.50 10.10
N ASN A 82 -16.05 -3.63 9.50
CA ASN A 82 -15.93 -3.97 8.08
C ASN A 82 -14.47 -3.92 7.57
N LEU A 83 -13.54 -4.40 8.37
CA LEU A 83 -12.13 -4.58 8.02
C LEU A 83 -11.81 -6.07 7.90
N GLY A 84 -11.31 -6.50 6.75
CA GLY A 84 -10.79 -7.86 6.62
C GLY A 84 -9.38 -7.99 7.21
N ILE A 85 -9.04 -9.20 7.67
CA ILE A 85 -7.76 -9.50 8.31
C ILE A 85 -6.90 -10.41 7.45
N PHE A 86 -5.68 -9.98 7.20
CA PHE A 86 -4.64 -10.75 6.53
C PHE A 86 -3.49 -11.05 7.48
N LEU A 87 -2.94 -12.27 7.37
CA LEU A 87 -1.71 -12.64 8.04
C LEU A 87 -0.56 -12.73 7.04
N ARG A 88 0.61 -12.19 7.42
CA ARG A 88 1.82 -12.35 6.65
C ARG A 88 2.68 -13.47 7.21
N LEU A 89 3.02 -14.44 6.37
CA LEU A 89 3.82 -15.61 6.72
C LEU A 89 5.11 -15.62 5.90
N ASP A 90 6.25 -15.49 6.61
CA ASP A 90 7.58 -15.67 6.03
C ASP A 90 7.95 -17.15 6.03
N LEU A 91 7.66 -17.83 4.93
CA LEU A 91 7.86 -19.28 4.81
C LEU A 91 9.33 -19.69 4.89
N SER A 92 10.28 -18.76 4.70
CA SER A 92 11.71 -19.05 4.90
C SER A 92 12.05 -19.33 6.36
N LYS A 93 11.26 -18.82 7.29
CA LYS A 93 11.39 -19.01 8.74
C LYS A 93 10.62 -20.20 9.28
N MET A 94 9.97 -20.95 8.41
CA MET A 94 9.26 -22.16 8.80
C MET A 94 10.27 -23.30 9.03
N ARG A 95 10.16 -24.05 10.14
CA ARG A 95 10.91 -25.30 10.28
C ARG A 95 10.58 -26.25 9.12
N LYS A 96 11.49 -27.18 8.80
CA LYS A 96 11.21 -28.27 7.83
C LYS A 96 10.02 -29.09 8.33
N ILE A 97 8.85 -28.70 7.88
CA ILE A 97 7.57 -29.28 8.26
C ILE A 97 7.05 -30.11 7.09
N SER A 98 6.22 -31.10 7.34
CA SER A 98 5.63 -31.90 6.30
C SER A 98 4.66 -31.08 5.43
N LYS A 99 4.42 -31.49 4.17
CA LYS A 99 3.47 -30.83 3.27
C LYS A 99 2.07 -30.71 3.89
N LYS A 100 1.69 -31.63 4.78
CA LYS A 100 0.39 -31.63 5.47
C LYS A 100 0.27 -30.47 6.46
N ASP A 101 1.36 -30.04 7.06
CA ASP A 101 1.34 -29.07 8.16
C ASP A 101 0.99 -27.66 7.68
N ILE A 102 1.46 -27.23 6.51
CA ILE A 102 1.09 -25.89 5.97
C ILE A 102 -0.41 -25.79 5.75
N ARG A 103 -1.05 -26.83 5.22
CA ARG A 103 -2.50 -26.84 5.01
C ARG A 103 -3.25 -26.76 6.35
N SER A 104 -2.78 -27.49 7.35
CA SER A 104 -3.37 -27.48 8.69
C SER A 104 -3.23 -26.11 9.36
N ILE A 105 -2.07 -25.46 9.23
CA ILE A 105 -1.80 -24.12 9.74
C ILE A 105 -2.72 -23.09 9.08
N LEU A 106 -2.81 -23.09 7.75
CA LEU A 106 -3.68 -22.17 7.04
C LEU A 106 -5.15 -22.37 7.39
N ASN A 107 -5.62 -23.63 7.41
CA ASN A 107 -6.99 -23.96 7.82
C ASN A 107 -7.28 -23.54 9.28
N PHE A 108 -6.33 -23.68 10.18
CA PHE A 108 -6.47 -23.21 11.55
C PHE A 108 -6.82 -21.72 11.62
N TRP A 109 -6.09 -20.86 10.87
CA TRP A 109 -6.34 -19.42 10.84
C TRP A 109 -7.60 -19.06 10.07
N ILE A 110 -7.90 -19.77 8.98
CA ILE A 110 -9.17 -19.60 8.23
C ILE A 110 -10.37 -19.86 9.14
N ASN A 111 -10.32 -20.94 9.90
CA ASN A 111 -11.38 -21.28 10.85
C ASN A 111 -11.51 -20.27 12.01
N LYS A 112 -10.48 -19.47 12.26
CA LYS A 112 -10.48 -18.35 13.21
C LYS A 112 -10.95 -17.02 12.60
N GLY A 113 -11.29 -17.00 11.30
CA GLY A 113 -11.85 -15.84 10.63
C GLY A 113 -10.84 -14.98 9.85
N VAL A 114 -9.63 -15.48 9.60
CA VAL A 114 -8.66 -14.77 8.73
C VAL A 114 -9.14 -14.79 7.28
N ASP A 115 -9.12 -13.63 6.61
CA ASP A 115 -9.66 -13.44 5.25
C ASP A 115 -8.60 -13.66 4.16
N GLY A 116 -7.32 -13.71 4.53
CA GLY A 116 -6.28 -13.97 3.55
C GLY A 116 -4.86 -14.03 4.12
N PHE A 117 -3.93 -14.35 3.24
CA PHE A 117 -2.54 -14.53 3.58
C PHE A 117 -1.63 -13.81 2.59
N ILE A 118 -0.54 -13.24 3.11
CA ILE A 118 0.61 -12.81 2.32
C ILE A 118 1.74 -13.80 2.59
N LEU A 119 2.26 -14.43 1.53
CA LEU A 119 3.25 -15.49 1.63
C LEU A 119 4.60 -14.98 1.12
N ASP A 120 5.56 -14.84 2.03
CA ASP A 120 6.93 -14.46 1.69
C ASP A 120 7.77 -15.68 1.31
N ASP A 121 8.81 -15.43 0.47
CA ASP A 121 9.79 -16.41 -0.02
C ASP A 121 9.16 -17.68 -0.62
N PHE A 122 7.96 -17.53 -1.18
CA PHE A 122 7.16 -18.63 -1.67
C PHE A 122 7.82 -19.34 -2.88
N SER A 123 8.56 -18.62 -3.71
CA SER A 123 9.23 -19.19 -4.89
C SER A 123 10.18 -20.34 -4.55
N LYS A 124 10.94 -20.21 -3.45
CA LYS A 124 11.83 -21.28 -2.98
C LYS A 124 11.05 -22.44 -2.36
N SER A 125 9.92 -22.13 -1.74
CA SER A 125 9.08 -23.08 -1.02
C SER A 125 7.99 -23.72 -1.90
N PHE A 126 7.82 -23.25 -3.15
CA PHE A 126 6.74 -23.67 -4.05
C PHE A 126 6.70 -25.18 -4.29
N LYS A 127 7.87 -25.82 -4.50
CA LYS A 127 7.95 -27.28 -4.69
C LYS A 127 7.38 -28.07 -3.51
N PHE A 128 7.44 -27.52 -2.30
CA PHE A 128 7.00 -28.18 -1.08
C PHE A 128 5.53 -27.87 -0.73
N PHE A 129 5.10 -26.65 -0.93
CA PHE A 129 3.82 -26.17 -0.40
C PHE A 129 2.80 -25.79 -1.48
N GLY A 130 3.25 -25.54 -2.71
CA GLY A 130 2.43 -24.96 -3.78
C GLY A 130 1.14 -25.72 -4.04
N GLU A 131 1.19 -27.05 -4.22
CA GLU A 131 0.00 -27.87 -4.47
C GLU A 131 -1.02 -27.82 -3.33
N ASN A 132 -0.54 -27.83 -2.09
CA ASN A 132 -1.42 -27.78 -0.91
C ASN A 132 -2.11 -26.42 -0.78
N ILE A 133 -1.39 -25.32 -1.03
CA ILE A 133 -1.95 -23.97 -0.99
C ILE A 133 -2.94 -23.77 -2.14
N LEU A 134 -2.61 -24.22 -3.35
CA LEU A 134 -3.51 -24.15 -4.50
C LEU A 134 -4.78 -24.99 -4.31
N SER A 135 -4.64 -26.20 -3.70
CA SER A 135 -5.78 -27.02 -3.34
C SER A 135 -6.68 -26.33 -2.30
N LEU A 136 -6.08 -25.67 -1.30
CA LEU A 136 -6.81 -24.91 -0.29
C LEU A 136 -7.52 -23.71 -0.91
N LYS A 137 -6.86 -22.96 -1.79
CA LYS A 137 -7.48 -21.85 -2.53
C LYS A 137 -8.72 -22.29 -3.32
N LYS A 138 -8.66 -23.45 -3.96
CA LYS A 138 -9.82 -24.02 -4.69
C LYS A 138 -10.98 -24.35 -3.76
N SER A 139 -10.71 -24.84 -2.55
CA SER A 139 -11.75 -25.21 -1.57
C SER A 139 -12.31 -24.01 -0.80
N CYS A 140 -11.51 -22.97 -0.58
CA CYS A 140 -11.85 -21.77 0.19
C CYS A 140 -11.87 -20.52 -0.71
N LYS A 141 -12.91 -20.39 -1.55
CA LYS A 141 -13.00 -19.33 -2.60
C LYS A 141 -12.97 -17.90 -2.05
N ASN A 142 -13.37 -17.68 -0.81
CA ASN A 142 -13.40 -16.36 -0.18
C ASN A 142 -12.04 -15.95 0.41
N ILE A 143 -11.09 -16.87 0.54
CA ILE A 143 -9.77 -16.61 1.10
C ILE A 143 -8.82 -16.19 0.00
N LYS A 144 -8.13 -15.06 0.20
CA LYS A 144 -7.15 -14.54 -0.76
C LYS A 144 -5.73 -14.95 -0.37
N PHE A 145 -4.96 -15.31 -1.39
CA PHE A 145 -3.53 -15.63 -1.26
C PHE A 145 -2.70 -14.69 -2.15
N ILE A 146 -1.93 -13.81 -1.52
CA ILE A 146 -1.07 -12.83 -2.17
C ILE A 146 0.38 -13.27 -1.99
N LEU A 147 1.16 -13.29 -3.06
CA LEU A 147 2.58 -13.66 -3.00
C LEU A 147 3.47 -12.43 -2.87
N ASN A 148 4.40 -12.44 -1.92
CA ASN A 148 5.51 -11.48 -1.91
C ASN A 148 6.69 -12.08 -2.69
N THR A 149 6.72 -11.80 -4.01
CA THR A 149 7.71 -12.37 -4.92
C THR A 149 7.95 -11.49 -6.14
N SER A 150 9.15 -11.59 -6.69
CA SER A 150 9.48 -11.07 -8.04
C SER A 150 9.39 -12.13 -9.14
N ASP A 151 9.14 -13.39 -8.80
CA ASP A 151 9.09 -14.51 -9.74
C ASP A 151 7.74 -14.56 -10.48
N LYS A 152 7.75 -14.17 -11.75
CA LYS A 152 6.56 -14.13 -12.60
C LYS A 152 5.93 -15.50 -12.88
N LYS A 153 6.70 -16.58 -12.84
CA LYS A 153 6.20 -17.92 -13.21
C LYS A 153 5.19 -18.50 -12.24
N ILE A 154 5.19 -18.00 -11.00
CA ILE A 154 4.35 -18.52 -9.93
C ILE A 154 3.08 -17.69 -9.73
N GLN A 155 3.04 -16.45 -10.26
CA GLN A 155 2.01 -15.46 -10.01
C GLN A 155 0.62 -15.85 -10.52
N GLU A 156 0.53 -16.52 -11.66
CA GLU A 156 -0.73 -16.79 -12.40
C GLU A 156 -1.77 -17.61 -11.62
N ASN A 157 -1.35 -18.34 -10.61
CA ASN A 157 -2.22 -19.21 -9.82
C ASN A 157 -2.76 -18.58 -8.53
N PHE A 158 -2.39 -17.34 -8.22
CA PHE A 158 -2.71 -16.67 -6.97
C PHE A 158 -3.59 -15.43 -7.19
N ASP A 159 -4.09 -14.84 -6.12
CA ASP A 159 -5.00 -13.69 -6.20
C ASP A 159 -4.25 -12.38 -6.53
N GLY A 160 -2.94 -12.44 -6.52
CA GLY A 160 -2.05 -11.36 -6.89
C GLY A 160 -0.68 -11.50 -6.27
N TYR A 161 0.18 -10.56 -6.57
CA TYR A 161 1.55 -10.54 -6.05
C TYR A 161 2.00 -9.12 -5.68
N VAL A 162 2.88 -9.03 -4.70
CA VAL A 162 3.56 -7.82 -4.25
C VAL A 162 5.05 -8.09 -4.17
N ASN A 163 5.86 -7.05 -4.25
CA ASN A 163 7.29 -7.15 -4.00
C ASN A 163 7.71 -6.09 -2.97
N PHE A 164 7.71 -6.43 -1.70
CA PHE A 164 8.13 -5.52 -0.64
C PHE A 164 9.63 -5.24 -0.61
N SER A 165 10.42 -5.96 -1.39
CA SER A 165 11.89 -5.86 -1.43
C SER A 165 12.42 -5.30 -2.76
N HIS A 166 11.56 -4.80 -3.65
CA HIS A 166 11.97 -4.38 -5.01
C HIS A 166 13.01 -3.23 -5.01
N TRP A 167 13.05 -2.43 -3.94
CA TRP A 167 14.01 -1.34 -3.81
C TRP A 167 15.41 -1.76 -3.35
N LYS A 168 15.55 -2.91 -2.68
CA LYS A 168 16.85 -3.38 -2.15
C LYS A 168 17.92 -3.58 -3.24
N ASN A 169 17.50 -3.99 -4.42
CA ASN A 169 18.38 -4.38 -5.52
C ASN A 169 18.53 -3.32 -6.61
N SER A 170 17.91 -2.16 -6.46
CA SER A 170 17.79 -1.16 -7.52
C SER A 170 18.72 0.03 -7.32
N LYS A 171 20.04 -0.18 -7.41
CA LYS A 171 21.05 0.89 -7.27
C LYS A 171 20.91 2.05 -8.26
N ASN A 172 20.23 1.84 -9.41
CA ASN A 172 20.07 2.80 -10.49
C ASN A 172 18.63 2.90 -10.98
N LEU A 173 17.63 2.60 -10.15
CA LEU A 173 16.24 2.66 -10.58
C LEU A 173 15.83 4.13 -10.77
N ASN A 174 15.42 4.46 -11.99
CA ASN A 174 14.70 5.70 -12.23
C ASN A 174 13.28 5.52 -11.64
N PHE A 175 13.03 6.16 -10.49
CA PHE A 175 11.77 6.08 -9.76
C PHE A 175 10.55 6.39 -10.65
N ARG A 176 10.66 7.43 -11.50
CA ARG A 176 9.59 7.78 -12.43
C ARG A 176 9.25 6.63 -13.39
N ASN A 177 10.26 6.03 -14.02
CA ASN A 177 10.03 4.93 -14.96
C ASN A 177 9.47 3.71 -14.26
N PHE A 178 9.98 3.38 -13.07
CA PHE A 178 9.41 2.30 -12.27
C PHE A 178 7.92 2.50 -12.02
N ILE A 179 7.49 3.70 -11.59
CA ILE A 179 6.08 3.98 -11.33
C ILE A 179 5.25 3.89 -12.63
N LEU A 180 5.76 4.37 -13.75
CA LEU A 180 5.05 4.35 -15.03
C LEU A 180 4.93 2.93 -15.62
N GLU A 181 5.86 2.03 -15.32
CA GLU A 181 5.89 0.66 -15.84
C GLU A 181 5.06 -0.34 -15.02
N GLN A 182 4.71 -0.02 -13.78
CA GLN A 182 4.08 -0.96 -12.82
C GLN A 182 2.55 -1.05 -12.94
N ASN A 183 1.95 -0.66 -14.04
CA ASN A 183 0.49 -0.74 -14.19
C ASN A 183 0.05 -2.13 -14.71
N LYS A 184 -0.08 -3.12 -13.81
CA LYS A 184 -0.51 -4.49 -14.14
C LYS A 184 -1.61 -4.96 -13.19
N ASN A 185 -2.63 -5.58 -13.73
CA ASN A 185 -3.87 -5.95 -13.02
C ASN A 185 -3.67 -6.88 -11.81
N ASP A 186 -2.61 -7.69 -11.80
CA ASP A 186 -2.36 -8.68 -10.74
C ASP A 186 -1.28 -8.21 -9.73
N PHE A 187 -0.78 -6.98 -9.90
CA PHE A 187 0.25 -6.42 -9.03
C PHE A 187 -0.39 -5.60 -7.90
N TYR A 188 0.07 -5.85 -6.67
CA TYR A 188 -0.27 -5.04 -5.51
C TYR A 188 0.85 -4.03 -5.27
N PHE A 189 0.51 -2.77 -5.26
CA PHE A 189 1.49 -1.71 -5.14
C PHE A 189 1.82 -1.39 -3.68
N ALA A 190 3.12 -1.43 -3.34
CA ALA A 190 3.65 -0.98 -2.04
C ALA A 190 4.78 0.01 -2.28
N LEU A 191 4.53 1.28 -2.02
CA LEU A 191 5.54 2.32 -2.25
C LEU A 191 6.72 2.20 -1.29
N ASN A 192 6.43 2.05 0.00
CA ASN A 192 7.43 1.71 1.01
C ASN A 192 7.38 0.20 1.30
N GLY A 193 8.38 -0.50 0.79
CA GLY A 193 8.65 -1.88 1.16
C GLY A 193 9.10 -2.03 2.61
N ASP A 194 9.68 -3.18 2.92
CA ASP A 194 10.14 -3.49 4.28
C ASP A 194 11.29 -2.62 4.77
N ASP A 195 12.11 -2.13 3.85
CA ASP A 195 13.30 -1.31 4.11
C ASP A 195 13.01 0.19 4.22
N GLY A 196 11.83 0.65 3.82
CA GLY A 196 11.49 2.07 3.78
C GLY A 196 12.40 2.89 2.86
N PHE A 197 12.90 2.27 1.81
CA PHE A 197 13.95 2.82 0.93
C PHE A 197 13.56 4.14 0.27
N ILE A 198 12.33 4.29 -0.19
CA ILE A 198 11.87 5.49 -0.88
C ILE A 198 11.89 6.70 0.05
N SER A 199 11.35 6.55 1.25
CA SER A 199 11.33 7.63 2.22
C SER A 199 12.72 8.09 2.68
N LYS A 200 13.75 7.25 2.48
CA LYS A 200 15.13 7.55 2.85
C LYS A 200 15.95 8.17 1.73
N ASN A 201 15.70 7.77 0.48
CA ASN A 201 16.66 7.96 -0.60
C ASN A 201 16.17 8.84 -1.75
N PHE A 202 14.85 9.01 -1.94
CA PHE A 202 14.32 9.69 -3.13
C PHE A 202 13.78 11.09 -2.87
N LEU A 203 13.35 11.37 -1.64
CA LEU A 203 12.76 12.64 -1.32
C LEU A 203 13.52 13.31 -0.18
N ASP A 204 13.76 14.61 -0.31
CA ASP A 204 14.32 15.41 0.78
C ASP A 204 13.29 15.66 1.86
N PHE A 205 13.09 14.64 2.73
CA PHE A 205 12.21 14.77 3.87
C PHE A 205 12.70 15.77 4.90
N LYS A 206 13.97 16.20 4.85
CA LYS A 206 14.53 17.08 5.85
C LYS A 206 13.94 18.49 5.81
N HIS A 207 13.67 19.00 4.61
CA HIS A 207 13.17 20.37 4.42
C HIS A 207 11.70 20.41 3.97
N PHE A 208 11.18 19.31 3.43
CA PHE A 208 9.85 19.24 2.79
C PHE A 208 8.96 18.12 3.33
N TYR A 209 9.05 17.80 4.63
CA TYR A 209 8.33 16.66 5.23
C TYR A 209 6.87 16.54 4.80
N THR A 210 6.10 17.62 5.00
CA THR A 210 4.66 17.62 4.74
C THR A 210 4.36 17.44 3.26
N ASN A 211 5.06 18.21 2.41
CA ASN A 211 4.85 18.15 0.97
C ASN A 211 5.24 16.81 0.39
N CYS A 212 6.41 16.27 0.79
CA CYS A 212 6.88 14.97 0.34
C CYS A 212 5.95 13.83 0.79
N SER A 213 5.50 13.83 2.05
CA SER A 213 4.57 12.80 2.53
C SER A 213 3.23 12.82 1.80
N LYS A 214 2.69 14.00 1.53
CA LYS A 214 1.46 14.15 0.76
C LYS A 214 1.65 13.80 -0.71
N LEU A 215 2.79 14.14 -1.32
CA LEU A 215 3.16 13.70 -2.66
C LEU A 215 3.20 12.17 -2.75
N MET A 216 3.84 11.52 -1.75
CA MET A 216 3.90 10.06 -1.66
C MET A 216 2.51 9.44 -1.51
N ALA A 217 1.61 10.04 -0.74
CA ALA A 217 0.23 9.61 -0.63
C ALA A 217 -0.47 9.61 -2.00
N ILE A 218 -0.33 10.69 -2.78
CA ILE A 218 -0.92 10.75 -4.12
C ILE A 218 -0.34 9.66 -5.04
N ILE A 219 0.98 9.52 -5.08
CA ILE A 219 1.65 8.52 -5.94
C ILE A 219 1.24 7.09 -5.57
N SER A 220 1.10 6.77 -4.29
CA SER A 220 0.75 5.42 -3.85
C SER A 220 -0.74 5.11 -3.98
N ILE A 221 -1.61 6.09 -3.64
CA ILE A 221 -3.03 5.84 -3.51
C ILE A 221 -3.78 6.02 -4.85
N MET A 222 -3.36 6.97 -5.69
CA MET A 222 -4.03 7.25 -6.97
C MET A 222 -3.58 6.30 -8.09
N ARG A 223 -3.64 4.99 -7.83
CA ARG A 223 -3.26 3.92 -8.77
C ARG A 223 -4.42 2.98 -9.03
N SER A 224 -4.37 2.22 -10.12
CA SER A 224 -5.40 1.23 -10.48
C SER A 224 -5.30 -0.06 -9.67
N GLU A 225 -4.11 -0.40 -9.21
CA GLU A 225 -3.81 -1.62 -8.48
C GLU A 225 -4.39 -1.60 -7.06
N ASP A 226 -4.48 -2.76 -6.43
CA ASP A 226 -4.63 -2.87 -4.99
C ASP A 226 -3.35 -2.36 -4.32
N ILE A 227 -3.44 -1.63 -3.23
CA ILE A 227 -2.32 -0.91 -2.64
C ILE A 227 -2.08 -1.28 -1.18
N PHE A 228 -0.81 -1.23 -0.77
CA PHE A 228 -0.40 -1.40 0.62
C PHE A 228 0.13 -0.08 1.17
N ILE A 229 -0.45 0.35 2.30
CA ILE A 229 0.02 1.45 3.15
C ILE A 229 0.71 0.82 4.36
N LYS A 230 1.94 1.22 4.65
CA LYS A 230 2.67 0.76 5.81
C LYS A 230 2.39 1.67 7.00
N GLU A 231 2.11 1.09 8.15
CA GLU A 231 1.88 1.82 9.39
C GLU A 231 2.95 2.88 9.65
N GLY A 232 2.51 4.11 9.88
CA GLY A 232 3.36 5.27 10.10
C GLY A 232 3.66 6.12 8.85
N GLU A 233 3.32 5.67 7.65
CA GLU A 233 3.41 6.50 6.44
C GLU A 233 2.40 7.64 6.49
N GLU A 234 1.20 7.33 6.94
CA GLU A 234 0.06 8.24 7.03
C GLU A 234 0.22 9.35 8.09
N SER A 235 1.25 9.28 8.91
CA SER A 235 1.45 10.23 10.01
C SER A 235 2.91 10.57 10.28
N LEU A 236 3.86 9.94 9.58
CA LEU A 236 5.31 10.02 9.87
C LEU A 236 5.62 9.75 11.36
N TYR A 237 4.88 8.83 11.97
CA TYR A 237 4.98 8.55 13.40
C TYR A 237 6.40 8.19 13.87
N TYR A 238 7.18 7.52 13.00
CA TYR A 238 8.56 7.13 13.27
C TYR A 238 9.56 8.30 13.32
N LYS A 239 9.14 9.52 12.95
CA LYS A 239 9.93 10.75 12.99
C LYS A 239 9.58 11.54 14.25
N LYS A 240 10.40 11.42 15.31
CA LYS A 240 10.11 12.03 16.64
C LYS A 240 10.04 13.55 16.60
N GLU A 241 10.80 14.17 15.71
CA GLU A 241 10.90 15.63 15.54
C GLU A 241 9.66 16.28 14.91
N ILE A 242 8.73 15.49 14.40
CA ILE A 242 7.54 16.05 13.72
C ILE A 242 6.45 16.40 14.72
N ASP A 243 5.96 17.63 14.64
CA ASP A 243 4.86 18.15 15.45
C ASP A 243 3.55 17.38 15.25
N LYS A 244 2.73 17.32 16.29
CA LYS A 244 1.43 16.62 16.27
C LYS A 244 0.45 17.19 15.23
N ASN A 245 0.47 18.50 15.00
CA ASN A 245 -0.41 19.13 14.02
C ASN A 245 -0.01 18.72 12.58
N ILE A 246 1.30 18.66 12.30
CA ILE A 246 1.80 18.17 11.03
C ILE A 246 1.41 16.69 10.82
N ARG A 247 1.54 15.87 11.86
CA ARG A 247 1.10 14.45 11.78
C ARG A 247 -0.38 14.34 11.44
N LYS A 248 -1.19 15.12 12.13
CA LYS A 248 -2.64 15.18 11.89
C LYS A 248 -2.95 15.65 10.46
N GLU A 249 -2.27 16.70 10.00
CA GLU A 249 -2.43 17.22 8.64
C GLU A 249 -2.11 16.17 7.55
N ILE A 250 -1.03 15.39 7.76
CA ILE A 250 -0.66 14.30 6.83
C ILE A 250 -1.71 13.19 6.88
N PHE A 251 -2.15 12.78 8.07
CA PHE A 251 -3.18 11.77 8.25
C PHE A 251 -4.51 12.15 7.58
N ASP A 252 -4.99 13.37 7.81
CA ASP A 252 -6.20 13.90 7.20
C ASP A 252 -6.06 13.96 5.66
N PHE A 253 -4.86 14.21 5.16
CA PHE A 253 -4.58 14.19 3.73
C PHE A 253 -4.64 12.77 3.15
N TYR A 254 -4.05 11.76 3.81
CA TYR A 254 -4.18 10.35 3.41
C TYR A 254 -5.64 9.94 3.31
N ARG A 255 -6.41 10.22 4.34
CA ARG A 255 -7.86 9.97 4.37
C ARG A 255 -8.57 10.64 3.18
N LYS A 256 -8.26 11.91 2.91
CA LYS A 256 -8.84 12.65 1.80
C LYS A 256 -8.51 12.01 0.44
N ILE A 257 -7.27 11.58 0.22
CA ILE A 257 -6.86 10.92 -1.03
C ILE A 257 -7.55 9.57 -1.20
N ILE A 258 -7.71 8.81 -0.13
CA ILE A 258 -8.43 7.53 -0.14
C ILE A 258 -9.90 7.74 -0.58
N LEU A 259 -10.58 8.73 -0.02
CA LEU A 259 -11.95 9.08 -0.43
C LEU A 259 -12.02 9.49 -1.90
N ILE A 260 -11.10 10.37 -2.35
CA ILE A 260 -11.04 10.78 -3.77
C ILE A 260 -10.81 9.58 -4.69
N ARG A 261 -9.96 8.62 -4.27
CA ARG A 261 -9.75 7.38 -5.02
C ARG A 261 -11.06 6.61 -5.17
N TYR A 262 -11.78 6.37 -4.08
CA TYR A 262 -13.05 5.62 -4.12
C TYR A 262 -14.11 6.32 -4.98
N ASP A 263 -14.22 7.64 -4.88
CA ASP A 263 -15.14 8.45 -5.68
C ASP A 263 -14.84 8.42 -7.19
N ASN A 264 -13.61 8.04 -7.58
CA ASN A 264 -13.16 7.99 -8.97
C ASN A 264 -12.67 6.59 -9.39
N LEU A 265 -12.99 5.56 -8.63
CA LEU A 265 -12.46 4.22 -8.84
C LEU A 265 -12.89 3.63 -10.18
N ASP A 266 -14.06 3.99 -10.67
CA ASP A 266 -14.58 3.59 -11.97
C ASP A 266 -13.74 4.15 -13.14
N ILE A 267 -13.16 5.35 -12.99
CA ILE A 267 -12.26 5.97 -13.98
C ILE A 267 -10.87 5.34 -13.86
N ILE A 268 -10.38 5.17 -12.62
CA ILE A 268 -9.04 4.63 -12.32
C ILE A 268 -8.87 3.22 -12.88
N LYS A 269 -9.96 2.43 -12.96
CA LYS A 269 -9.92 1.05 -13.45
C LYS A 269 -10.08 0.88 -14.95
N ASP A 270 -10.54 1.92 -15.68
CA ASP A 270 -10.89 1.78 -17.08
C ASP A 270 -9.69 1.90 -18.01
N GLY A 271 -8.81 2.86 -17.84
CA GLY A 271 -7.65 3.00 -18.71
C GLY A 271 -6.57 3.92 -18.13
N TYR A 272 -5.33 3.45 -18.15
CA TYR A 272 -4.14 4.15 -17.69
C TYR A 272 -3.30 4.64 -18.86
N TYR A 273 -2.95 5.92 -18.84
CA TYR A 273 -2.17 6.56 -19.89
C TYR A 273 -1.05 7.42 -19.30
N PRO A 274 0.23 7.05 -19.52
CA PRO A 274 1.35 7.88 -19.10
C PRO A 274 1.44 9.16 -19.92
N LEU A 275 1.74 10.27 -19.26
CA LEU A 275 2.03 11.56 -19.89
C LEU A 275 3.54 11.79 -19.93
N ASN A 276 4.08 11.83 -21.15
CA ASN A 276 5.52 11.97 -21.36
C ASN A 276 5.90 13.44 -21.52
N PHE A 277 6.32 14.08 -20.44
CA PHE A 277 6.98 15.37 -20.48
C PHE A 277 8.50 15.21 -20.73
N LYS A 278 9.12 16.19 -21.39
CA LYS A 278 10.59 16.19 -21.63
C LYS A 278 11.37 16.23 -20.31
N ASN A 279 10.83 16.89 -19.30
CA ASN A 279 11.44 16.94 -17.97
C ASN A 279 11.24 15.58 -17.26
N LYS A 280 12.36 14.92 -16.92
CA LYS A 280 12.39 13.61 -16.27
C LYS A 280 11.96 13.64 -14.79
N ASP A 281 11.94 14.82 -14.18
CA ASP A 281 11.50 15.01 -12.81
C ASP A 281 9.97 15.02 -12.69
N ILE A 282 9.26 15.05 -13.82
CA ILE A 282 7.81 15.02 -13.84
C ILE A 282 7.29 13.59 -14.00
N LEU A 283 6.56 13.13 -13.00
CA LEU A 283 5.78 11.91 -13.04
C LEU A 283 4.31 12.28 -13.29
N ALA A 284 3.83 12.03 -14.49
CA ALA A 284 2.47 12.40 -14.88
C ALA A 284 1.77 11.27 -15.63
N TYR A 285 0.50 11.09 -15.32
CA TYR A 285 -0.37 10.11 -15.98
C TYR A 285 -1.84 10.51 -15.80
N PHE A 286 -2.71 9.89 -16.56
CA PHE A 286 -4.16 10.03 -16.39
C PHE A 286 -4.87 8.70 -16.58
N TYR A 287 -6.03 8.63 -15.99
CA TYR A 287 -7.03 7.60 -16.24
C TYR A 287 -8.16 8.19 -17.06
N CYS A 288 -8.78 7.40 -17.91
CA CYS A 288 -9.85 7.88 -18.75
C CYS A 288 -10.96 6.83 -18.86
N LYS A 289 -12.18 7.26 -18.61
CA LYS A 289 -13.39 6.50 -18.89
C LYS A 289 -14.35 7.39 -19.70
N GLU A 290 -14.73 6.92 -20.88
CA GLU A 290 -15.58 7.66 -21.82
C GLU A 290 -15.00 9.07 -22.14
N ASN A 291 -15.67 10.11 -21.68
CA ASN A 291 -15.28 11.51 -21.88
C ASN A 291 -14.71 12.18 -20.63
N LYS A 292 -14.43 11.40 -19.58
CA LYS A 292 -13.93 11.90 -18.31
C LYS A 292 -12.52 11.40 -18.04
N ALA A 293 -11.59 12.32 -17.81
CA ALA A 293 -10.23 12.02 -17.41
C ALA A 293 -9.99 12.41 -15.96
N LEU A 294 -9.21 11.59 -15.26
CA LEU A 294 -8.62 11.89 -13.96
C LEU A 294 -7.12 12.03 -14.16
N VAL A 295 -6.61 13.23 -13.99
CA VAL A 295 -5.20 13.58 -14.29
C VAL A 295 -4.41 13.76 -13.02
N ILE A 296 -3.22 13.16 -12.98
CA ILE A 296 -2.29 13.21 -11.86
C ILE A 296 -0.95 13.77 -12.35
N LEU A 297 -0.51 14.87 -11.77
CA LEU A 297 0.76 15.52 -12.08
C LEU A 297 1.59 15.61 -10.81
N ASN A 298 2.85 15.16 -10.88
CA ASN A 298 3.78 15.17 -9.76
C ASN A 298 5.13 15.74 -10.19
N ASN A 299 5.62 16.74 -9.46
CA ASN A 299 6.99 17.22 -9.56
C ASN A 299 7.84 16.52 -8.48
N LEU A 300 8.79 15.71 -8.91
CA LEU A 300 9.67 14.93 -8.03
C LEU A 300 10.96 15.69 -7.66
N SER A 301 11.09 16.95 -8.09
CA SER A 301 12.31 17.74 -7.89
C SER A 301 12.16 18.83 -6.84
N GLN A 302 13.30 19.36 -6.39
CA GLN A 302 13.40 20.52 -5.50
C GLN A 302 13.21 21.87 -6.22
N LYS A 303 12.88 21.85 -7.51
CA LYS A 303 12.76 23.05 -8.34
C LYS A 303 11.33 23.16 -8.86
N ASP A 304 10.90 24.39 -9.07
CA ASP A 304 9.65 24.65 -9.76
C ASP A 304 9.78 24.25 -11.23
N VAL A 305 8.71 23.68 -11.79
CA VAL A 305 8.67 23.21 -13.18
C VAL A 305 7.42 23.74 -13.86
N LEU A 306 7.61 24.51 -14.91
CA LEU A 306 6.50 24.94 -15.78
C LEU A 306 6.16 23.84 -16.77
N LEU A 307 4.88 23.44 -16.80
CA LEU A 307 4.34 22.45 -17.72
C LEU A 307 3.39 23.10 -18.70
N ASP A 308 3.49 22.69 -19.95
CA ASP A 308 2.49 22.99 -21.00
C ASP A 308 1.57 21.75 -21.15
N LEU A 309 0.33 21.88 -20.67
CA LEU A 309 -0.63 20.79 -20.70
C LEU A 309 -1.23 20.62 -22.09
N PRO A 310 -1.47 19.38 -22.55
CA PRO A 310 -2.27 19.13 -23.72
C PRO A 310 -3.64 19.83 -23.64
N GLU A 311 -4.10 20.38 -24.75
CA GLU A 311 -5.29 21.25 -24.80
C GLU A 311 -6.55 20.60 -24.22
N PHE A 312 -6.69 19.30 -24.37
CA PHE A 312 -7.82 18.54 -23.84
C PHE A 312 -7.87 18.42 -22.31
N PHE A 313 -6.82 18.81 -21.58
CA PHE A 313 -6.82 18.78 -20.11
C PHE A 313 -7.18 20.10 -19.43
N TYR A 314 -7.18 21.22 -20.13
CA TYR A 314 -7.55 22.52 -19.55
C TYR A 314 -8.81 23.08 -20.20
N THR A 315 -9.93 22.60 -19.80
CA THR A 315 -11.24 23.05 -20.28
C THR A 315 -11.99 23.79 -19.16
N LYS A 316 -13.04 24.54 -19.52
CA LYS A 316 -13.96 25.15 -18.52
C LYS A 316 -14.60 24.12 -17.58
N LYS A 317 -14.54 22.82 -17.92
CA LYS A 317 -15.03 21.70 -17.12
C LYS A 317 -13.93 21.02 -16.29
N SER A 318 -12.70 21.50 -16.35
CA SER A 318 -11.62 20.97 -15.52
C SER A 318 -11.84 21.37 -14.08
N LYS A 319 -11.81 20.38 -13.18
CA LYS A 319 -12.07 20.57 -11.75
C LYS A 319 -10.92 20.04 -10.91
N PHE A 320 -10.26 20.94 -10.20
CA PHE A 320 -9.27 20.57 -9.19
C PHE A 320 -9.92 19.73 -8.09
N LEU A 321 -9.32 18.60 -7.74
CA LEU A 321 -9.77 17.73 -6.65
C LEU A 321 -8.93 17.90 -5.40
N VAL A 322 -7.60 17.81 -5.56
CA VAL A 322 -6.65 17.90 -4.45
C VAL A 322 -5.25 18.23 -4.94
N GLY A 323 -4.49 18.88 -4.08
CA GLY A 323 -3.04 19.09 -4.21
C GLY A 323 -2.40 19.06 -2.83
N ASN A 324 -1.13 18.71 -2.79
CA ASN A 324 -0.39 18.63 -1.53
C ASN A 324 0.05 19.99 -0.98
N ILE A 325 0.04 21.05 -1.77
CA ILE A 325 0.42 22.40 -1.35
C ILE A 325 -0.80 23.32 -1.26
N SER A 326 -1.51 23.58 -2.37
CA SER A 326 -2.63 24.51 -2.39
C SER A 326 -3.65 24.17 -3.47
N GLN A 327 -4.87 24.67 -3.30
CA GLN A 327 -5.87 24.65 -4.34
C GLN A 327 -5.49 25.66 -5.43
N ARG A 328 -5.80 25.31 -6.70
CA ARG A 328 -5.57 26.19 -7.85
C ARG A 328 -6.56 25.91 -8.98
N GLU A 329 -6.63 26.84 -9.91
CA GLU A 329 -7.27 26.62 -11.22
C GLU A 329 -6.32 25.86 -12.16
N ILE A 330 -6.92 25.18 -13.14
CA ILE A 330 -6.19 24.40 -14.14
C ILE A 330 -6.10 25.21 -15.44
N PHE A 331 -4.89 25.61 -15.76
CA PHE A 331 -4.58 26.35 -16.98
C PHE A 331 -3.68 25.52 -17.91
N LYS A 332 -3.55 25.99 -19.17
CA LYS A 332 -2.62 25.40 -20.15
C LYS A 332 -1.20 25.32 -19.57
N ASN A 333 -0.71 26.47 -19.09
CA ASN A 333 0.60 26.55 -18.47
C ASN A 333 0.45 26.44 -16.95
N ILE A 334 0.93 25.35 -16.39
CA ILE A 334 0.86 25.11 -14.96
C ILE A 334 2.27 25.03 -14.36
N ASN A 335 2.56 25.91 -13.41
CA ASN A 335 3.82 25.85 -12.67
C ASN A 335 3.65 24.95 -11.46
N LEU A 336 4.27 23.76 -11.47
CA LEU A 336 4.35 22.87 -10.31
C LEU A 336 5.56 23.29 -9.46
N ARG A 337 5.29 23.67 -8.21
CA ARG A 337 6.34 24.00 -7.23
C ARG A 337 7.16 22.76 -6.89
N ALA A 338 8.30 22.96 -6.20
CA ALA A 338 9.11 21.87 -5.68
C ALA A 338 8.25 20.87 -4.88
N TYR A 339 8.33 19.58 -5.25
CA TYR A 339 7.55 18.48 -4.65
C TYR A 339 6.03 18.68 -4.66
N GLU A 340 5.52 19.46 -5.61
CA GLU A 340 4.08 19.63 -5.75
C GLU A 340 3.44 18.48 -6.53
N SER A 341 2.29 18.06 -6.04
CA SER A 341 1.41 17.10 -6.70
C SER A 341 -0.01 17.64 -6.76
N ILE A 342 -0.66 17.44 -7.90
CA ILE A 342 -2.06 17.83 -8.09
C ILE A 342 -2.84 16.71 -8.78
N VAL A 343 -4.12 16.60 -8.40
CA VAL A 343 -5.11 15.71 -9.01
C VAL A 343 -6.32 16.55 -9.43
N PHE A 344 -6.75 16.36 -10.66
CA PHE A 344 -7.92 17.05 -11.18
C PHE A 344 -8.67 16.19 -12.21
N THR A 345 -9.96 16.46 -12.40
CA THR A 345 -10.74 15.87 -13.48
C THR A 345 -10.86 16.83 -14.64
N SER A 346 -10.96 16.30 -15.85
CA SER A 346 -11.23 17.05 -17.06
C SER A 346 -12.21 16.31 -17.98
N SER A 347 -12.95 17.05 -18.81
CA SER A 347 -13.74 16.48 -19.90
C SER A 347 -12.87 16.43 -21.15
N ILE A 348 -12.55 15.23 -21.61
CA ILE A 348 -11.85 15.02 -22.87
C ILE A 348 -12.85 14.66 -23.96
N LYS A 349 -12.73 15.26 -25.15
CA LYS A 349 -13.45 14.78 -26.32
C LYS A 349 -12.85 13.42 -26.69
N LYS A 350 -13.71 12.48 -27.10
CA LYS A 350 -13.33 11.13 -27.50
C LYS A 350 -12.18 11.21 -28.51
N TYR A 351 -10.94 11.10 -28.03
CA TYR A 351 -9.82 10.87 -28.91
C TYR A 351 -9.84 9.37 -29.26
N LYS A 352 -9.71 9.05 -30.53
CA LYS A 352 -9.25 7.75 -30.95
C LYS A 352 -7.79 7.65 -30.44
N LEU A 353 -7.64 7.07 -29.25
CA LEU A 353 -6.35 6.67 -28.68
C LEU A 353 -5.84 5.47 -29.44
#